data_95a161e65f2fd06954325763b56740d5
#
_entry.id   95a161e65f2fd06954325763b56740d5
#
_cell.length_a   1.000
_cell.length_b   1.000
_cell.length_c   1.000
_cell.angle_alpha   90.00
_cell.angle_beta   90.00
_cell.angle_gamma   90.00
#
_symmetry.space_group_name_H-M   'P 1'
#
loop_
_entity.id
_entity.type
_entity.pdbx_description
1 polymer ?
#
loop_
_entity_poly.entity_id
_entity_poly.type
_entity_poly.pdbx_seq_one_letter_code
_entity_poly.pdbx_strand_id
1 'polypeptide(L)'
;MSGDSPADIPPPDSLHLSSASGWLQLGNPGEALADLAKVSAEHRKHRDVLLLEWHIHARNKDWERCVEIGGVMAKLNPGDPSGWINQANAMFYLKRGQEALDLLKPMRKRFPENEAIPYNLSCYACQFGDLVLAMHWFQAAEKISDPEKIREVALLDPDLEPIWEQISE
;
A
#
# COMPACT_ATOMS: atom_id res chain seq x y z
N MET A 1 -13.99 5.07 -19.23
CA MET A 1 -14.71 4.70 -17.99
C MET A 1 -14.11 5.54 -16.90
N SER A 2 -14.88 6.50 -16.40
CA SER A 2 -14.48 7.49 -15.39
C SER A 2 -14.08 6.75 -14.11
N GLY A 3 -12.84 6.94 -13.66
CA GLY A 3 -12.44 6.50 -12.34
C GLY A 3 -13.22 7.31 -11.31
N ASP A 4 -13.92 6.62 -10.42
CA ASP A 4 -14.62 7.24 -9.30
C ASP A 4 -13.66 8.13 -8.51
N SER A 5 -13.92 9.43 -8.50
CA SER A 5 -13.18 10.41 -7.71
C SER A 5 -13.82 10.56 -6.32
N PRO A 6 -13.06 10.95 -5.26
CA PRO A 6 -13.66 11.23 -3.94
C PRO A 6 -14.84 12.21 -3.99
N ALA A 7 -14.89 13.04 -5.04
CA ALA A 7 -16.00 13.96 -5.31
C ALA A 7 -17.30 13.27 -5.69
N ASP A 8 -17.27 11.97 -6.00
CA ASP A 8 -18.43 11.21 -6.50
C ASP A 8 -19.25 10.56 -5.37
N ILE A 9 -18.78 10.61 -4.11
CA ILE A 9 -19.57 10.15 -2.95
C ILE A 9 -20.38 11.31 -2.39
N PRO A 10 -21.72 11.31 -2.54
CA PRO A 10 -22.57 12.40 -2.01
C PRO A 10 -22.75 12.30 -0.49
N PRO A 11 -23.20 13.39 0.16
CA PRO A 11 -23.69 13.31 1.53
C PRO A 11 -24.92 12.38 1.65
N PRO A 12 -25.10 11.64 2.76
CA PRO A 12 -24.29 11.73 3.99
C PRO A 12 -23.00 10.93 3.97
N ASP A 13 -22.77 10.04 2.99
CA ASP A 13 -21.64 9.10 2.97
C ASP A 13 -20.27 9.80 2.91
N SER A 14 -20.15 10.90 2.16
CA SER A 14 -18.92 11.70 2.14
C SER A 14 -18.59 12.33 3.50
N LEU A 15 -19.61 12.68 4.30
CA LEU A 15 -19.41 13.20 5.66
C LEU A 15 -18.93 12.10 6.61
N HIS A 16 -19.49 10.89 6.50
CA HIS A 16 -19.04 9.73 7.27
C HIS A 16 -17.60 9.34 6.93
N LEU A 17 -17.24 9.37 5.65
CA LEU A 17 -15.86 9.11 5.19
C LEU A 17 -14.88 10.15 5.73
N SER A 18 -15.24 11.43 5.66
CA SER A 18 -14.42 12.53 6.19
C SER A 18 -14.24 12.44 7.70
N SER A 19 -15.31 12.14 8.45
CA SER A 19 -15.27 11.95 9.91
C SER A 19 -14.37 10.76 10.27
N ALA A 20 -14.52 9.62 9.59
CA ALA A 20 -13.69 8.44 9.81
C ALA A 20 -12.19 8.74 9.56
N SER A 21 -11.88 9.49 8.50
CA SER A 21 -10.52 9.96 8.23
C SER A 21 -9.98 10.84 9.35
N GLY A 22 -10.79 11.77 9.87
CA GLY A 22 -10.43 12.61 11.00
C GLY A 22 -10.12 11.79 12.27
N TRP A 23 -10.95 10.82 12.60
CA TRP A 23 -10.72 9.93 13.75
C TRP A 23 -9.40 9.12 13.60
N LEU A 24 -9.11 8.65 12.38
CA LEU A 24 -7.86 7.94 12.14
C LEU A 24 -6.64 8.84 12.35
N GLN A 25 -6.69 10.09 11.89
CA GLN A 25 -5.61 11.08 12.09
C GLN A 25 -5.41 11.40 13.58
N LEU A 26 -6.48 11.42 14.37
CA LEU A 26 -6.44 11.60 15.82
C LEU A 26 -5.96 10.33 16.56
N GLY A 27 -5.64 9.24 15.86
CA GLY A 27 -5.19 8.00 16.47
C GLY A 27 -6.30 7.17 17.09
N ASN A 28 -7.54 7.32 16.64
CA ASN A 28 -8.73 6.67 17.17
C ASN A 28 -9.37 5.72 16.13
N PRO A 29 -8.71 4.59 15.81
CA PRO A 29 -9.17 3.69 14.76
C PRO A 29 -10.53 3.03 15.05
N GLY A 30 -10.91 2.91 16.34
CA GLY A 30 -12.23 2.38 16.72
C GLY A 30 -13.38 3.28 16.29
N GLU A 31 -13.26 4.60 16.57
CA GLU A 31 -14.25 5.59 16.14
C GLU A 31 -14.23 5.75 14.61
N ALA A 32 -13.05 5.64 13.99
CA ALA A 32 -12.92 5.66 12.53
C ALA A 32 -13.72 4.51 11.90
N LEU A 33 -13.63 3.28 12.40
CA LEU A 33 -14.44 2.14 11.93
C LEU A 33 -15.93 2.34 12.17
N ALA A 34 -16.31 2.91 13.33
CA ALA A 34 -17.71 3.17 13.66
C ALA A 34 -18.35 4.18 12.68
N ASP A 35 -17.62 5.25 12.32
CA ASP A 35 -18.09 6.21 11.32
C ASP A 35 -18.07 5.64 9.91
N LEU A 36 -17.03 4.90 9.54
CA LEU A 36 -16.95 4.23 8.23
C LEU A 36 -18.09 3.21 8.03
N ALA A 37 -18.53 2.55 9.12
CA ALA A 37 -19.66 1.62 9.09
C ALA A 37 -21.01 2.28 8.76
N LYS A 38 -21.12 3.60 8.85
CA LYS A 38 -22.33 4.37 8.49
C LYS A 38 -22.43 4.63 6.98
N VAL A 39 -21.33 4.47 6.24
CA VAL A 39 -21.34 4.59 4.78
C VAL A 39 -22.32 3.55 4.19
N SER A 40 -23.17 3.97 3.27
CA SER A 40 -24.19 3.12 2.66
C SER A 40 -23.60 1.93 1.89
N ALA A 41 -24.39 0.87 1.72
CA ALA A 41 -23.95 -0.32 0.98
C ALA A 41 -23.57 -0.01 -0.48
N GLU A 42 -24.14 1.01 -1.07
CA GLU A 42 -23.85 1.49 -2.42
C GLU A 42 -22.40 1.93 -2.56
N HIS A 43 -21.86 2.67 -1.58
CA HIS A 43 -20.51 3.24 -1.62
C HIS A 43 -19.46 2.43 -0.85
N ARG A 44 -19.83 1.31 -0.20
CA ARG A 44 -18.88 0.45 0.54
C ARG A 44 -17.72 -0.07 -0.28
N LYS A 45 -17.90 -0.21 -1.59
CA LYS A 45 -16.88 -0.67 -2.53
C LYS A 45 -16.19 0.47 -3.27
N HIS A 46 -16.50 1.72 -2.93
CA HIS A 46 -15.78 2.85 -3.49
C HIS A 46 -14.30 2.80 -3.09
N ARG A 47 -13.41 3.19 -4.02
CA ARG A 47 -11.95 3.15 -3.83
C ARG A 47 -11.51 3.80 -2.52
N ASP A 48 -12.00 5.00 -2.23
CA ASP A 48 -11.56 5.77 -1.06
C ASP A 48 -12.09 5.21 0.26
N VAL A 49 -13.26 4.57 0.24
CA VAL A 49 -13.81 3.85 1.40
C VAL A 49 -12.94 2.65 1.71
N LEU A 50 -12.62 1.83 0.69
CA LEU A 50 -11.75 0.66 0.86
C LEU A 50 -10.31 1.05 1.28
N LEU A 51 -9.78 2.13 0.71
CA LEU A 51 -8.45 2.63 1.08
C LEU A 51 -8.41 3.09 2.54
N LEU A 52 -9.43 3.84 2.99
CA LEU A 52 -9.52 4.26 4.39
C LEU A 52 -9.72 3.05 5.32
N GLU A 53 -10.57 2.08 4.95
CA GLU A 53 -10.75 0.83 5.71
C GLU A 53 -9.42 0.09 5.86
N TRP A 54 -8.65 -0.03 4.77
CA TRP A 54 -7.32 -0.62 4.80
C TRP A 54 -6.39 0.09 5.78
N HIS A 55 -6.32 1.43 5.74
CA HIS A 55 -5.48 2.21 6.65
C HIS A 55 -5.89 2.06 8.12
N ILE A 56 -7.19 1.98 8.40
CA ILE A 56 -7.69 1.79 9.77
C ILE A 56 -7.26 0.42 10.30
N HIS A 57 -7.44 -0.66 9.52
CA HIS A 57 -6.99 -1.99 9.89
C HIS A 57 -5.46 -2.08 10.01
N ALA A 58 -4.71 -1.44 9.12
CA ALA A 58 -3.25 -1.35 9.22
C ALA A 58 -2.79 -0.67 10.52
N ARG A 59 -3.48 0.40 10.94
CA ARG A 59 -3.21 1.06 12.23
C ARG A 59 -3.43 0.14 13.42
N ASN A 60 -4.41 -0.76 13.32
CA ASN A 60 -4.69 -1.79 14.32
C ASN A 60 -3.80 -3.05 14.17
N LYS A 61 -2.91 -3.08 13.16
CA LYS A 61 -2.08 -4.25 12.80
C LYS A 61 -2.90 -5.50 12.45
N ASP A 62 -4.14 -5.30 11.98
CA ASP A 62 -5.00 -6.37 11.48
C ASP A 62 -4.65 -6.66 10.00
N TRP A 63 -3.49 -7.28 9.83
CA TRP A 63 -2.90 -7.46 8.50
C TRP A 63 -3.65 -8.48 7.65
N GLU A 64 -4.30 -9.49 8.24
CA GLU A 64 -5.16 -10.43 7.51
C GLU A 64 -6.31 -9.68 6.84
N ARG A 65 -6.96 -8.77 7.58
CA ARG A 65 -8.03 -7.94 6.99
C ARG A 65 -7.49 -7.01 5.90
N CYS A 66 -6.28 -6.48 6.09
CA CYS A 66 -5.61 -5.67 5.07
C CYS A 66 -5.34 -6.47 3.78
N VAL A 67 -4.94 -7.75 3.87
CA VAL A 67 -4.77 -8.63 2.70
C VAL A 67 -6.09 -8.80 1.94
N GLU A 68 -7.20 -9.03 2.65
CA GLU A 68 -8.53 -9.17 2.04
C GLU A 68 -8.96 -7.90 1.31
N ILE A 69 -8.85 -6.74 1.98
CA ILE A 69 -9.25 -5.44 1.42
C ILE A 69 -8.40 -5.10 0.20
N GLY A 70 -7.06 -5.27 0.28
CA GLY A 70 -6.15 -5.07 -0.85
C GLY A 70 -6.52 -5.92 -2.04
N GLY A 71 -6.87 -7.20 -1.82
CA GLY A 71 -7.34 -8.10 -2.86
C GLY A 71 -8.67 -7.67 -3.50
N VAL A 72 -9.59 -7.10 -2.72
CA VAL A 72 -10.83 -6.50 -3.24
C VAL A 72 -10.52 -5.28 -4.10
N MET A 73 -9.66 -4.37 -3.62
CA MET A 73 -9.23 -3.18 -4.36
C MET A 73 -8.61 -3.54 -5.71
N ALA A 74 -7.70 -4.53 -5.74
CA ALA A 74 -7.04 -4.99 -6.95
C ALA A 74 -8.03 -5.57 -7.99
N LYS A 75 -9.07 -6.25 -7.54
CA LYS A 75 -10.12 -6.82 -8.41
C LYS A 75 -11.06 -5.75 -8.96
N LEU A 76 -11.44 -4.77 -8.15
CA LEU A 76 -12.37 -3.72 -8.55
C LEU A 76 -11.70 -2.68 -9.46
N ASN A 77 -10.43 -2.39 -9.23
CA ASN A 77 -9.66 -1.38 -9.95
C ASN A 77 -8.36 -1.97 -10.55
N PRO A 78 -8.47 -2.88 -11.53
CA PRO A 78 -7.28 -3.54 -12.08
C PRO A 78 -6.32 -2.60 -12.83
N GLY A 79 -6.73 -1.38 -13.15
CA GLY A 79 -5.89 -0.33 -13.74
C GLY A 79 -5.07 0.49 -12.73
N ASP A 80 -5.32 0.33 -11.42
CA ASP A 80 -4.63 1.03 -10.35
C ASP A 80 -3.74 0.04 -9.56
N PRO A 81 -2.43 0.29 -9.44
CA PRO A 81 -1.51 -0.62 -8.74
C PRO A 81 -1.74 -0.68 -7.22
N SER A 82 -2.45 0.29 -6.62
CA SER A 82 -2.58 0.44 -5.16
C SER A 82 -3.15 -0.80 -4.48
N GLY A 83 -4.11 -1.49 -5.09
CA GLY A 83 -4.69 -2.70 -4.52
C GLY A 83 -3.66 -3.82 -4.35
N TRP A 84 -2.83 -4.08 -5.37
CA TRP A 84 -1.75 -5.08 -5.30
C TRP A 84 -0.66 -4.68 -4.33
N ILE A 85 -0.26 -3.40 -4.33
CA ILE A 85 0.75 -2.87 -3.40
C ILE A 85 0.26 -3.04 -1.96
N ASN A 86 -0.96 -2.61 -1.65
CA ASN A 86 -1.53 -2.71 -0.31
C ASN A 86 -1.68 -4.16 0.15
N GLN A 87 -2.10 -5.07 -0.75
CA GLN A 87 -2.20 -6.50 -0.44
C GLN A 87 -0.82 -7.10 -0.14
N ALA A 88 0.18 -6.81 -0.98
CA ALA A 88 1.53 -7.31 -0.80
C ALA A 88 2.19 -6.74 0.48
N ASN A 89 2.00 -5.46 0.78
CA ASN A 89 2.49 -4.85 2.03
C ASN A 89 1.89 -5.53 3.27
N ALA A 90 0.60 -5.83 3.26
CA ALA A 90 -0.03 -6.56 4.37
C ALA A 90 0.56 -7.97 4.53
N MET A 91 0.81 -8.69 3.42
CA MET A 91 1.50 -9.99 3.46
C MET A 91 2.92 -9.86 4.02
N PHE A 92 3.66 -8.82 3.65
CA PHE A 92 4.99 -8.54 4.18
C PHE A 92 4.98 -8.39 5.70
N TYR A 93 4.03 -7.62 6.26
CA TYR A 93 3.90 -7.47 7.72
C TYR A 93 3.49 -8.76 8.43
N LEU A 94 2.81 -9.68 7.74
CA LEU A 94 2.53 -11.04 8.21
C LEU A 94 3.75 -11.99 8.10
N LYS A 95 4.94 -11.47 7.72
CA LYS A 95 6.14 -12.28 7.47
C LYS A 95 6.00 -13.27 6.30
N ARG A 96 5.11 -12.96 5.36
CA ARG A 96 4.88 -13.72 4.13
C ARG A 96 5.56 -13.03 2.93
N GLY A 97 6.85 -12.64 3.12
CA GLY A 97 7.60 -11.83 2.15
C GLY A 97 7.73 -12.48 0.77
N GLN A 98 7.88 -13.81 0.69
CA GLN A 98 7.94 -14.51 -0.59
C GLN A 98 6.60 -14.43 -1.34
N GLU A 99 5.48 -14.59 -0.66
CA GLU A 99 4.15 -14.46 -1.27
C GLU A 99 3.87 -13.02 -1.73
N ALA A 100 4.31 -12.04 -0.94
CA ALA A 100 4.24 -10.63 -1.31
C ALA A 100 5.03 -10.33 -2.58
N LEU A 101 6.25 -10.87 -2.69
CA LEU A 101 7.10 -10.75 -3.87
C LEU A 101 6.45 -11.40 -5.10
N ASP A 102 5.96 -12.63 -4.96
CA ASP A 102 5.33 -13.38 -6.06
C ASP A 102 4.06 -12.68 -6.57
N LEU A 103 3.29 -12.04 -5.66
CA LEU A 103 2.12 -11.25 -6.00
C LEU A 103 2.50 -9.96 -6.74
N LEU A 104 3.50 -9.22 -6.24
CA LEU A 104 3.79 -7.86 -6.73
C LEU A 104 4.72 -7.85 -7.95
N LYS A 105 5.63 -8.82 -8.07
CA LYS A 105 6.62 -8.89 -9.17
C LYS A 105 6.01 -8.82 -10.58
N PRO A 106 4.90 -9.53 -10.92
CA PRO A 106 4.27 -9.40 -12.22
C PRO A 106 3.75 -7.99 -12.52
N MET A 107 3.40 -7.23 -11.48
CA MET A 107 2.85 -5.88 -11.61
C MET A 107 3.87 -4.88 -12.12
N ARG A 108 5.19 -5.14 -11.98
CA ARG A 108 6.25 -4.32 -12.56
C ARG A 108 6.14 -4.18 -14.09
N LYS A 109 5.69 -5.23 -14.78
CA LYS A 109 5.46 -5.17 -16.25
C LYS A 109 4.18 -4.40 -16.60
N ARG A 110 3.18 -4.48 -15.75
CA ARG A 110 1.88 -3.84 -15.95
C ARG A 110 1.91 -2.34 -15.66
N PHE A 111 2.71 -1.94 -14.68
CA PHE A 111 2.86 -0.55 -14.21
C PHE A 111 4.34 -0.15 -14.24
N PRO A 112 4.94 0.00 -15.45
CA PRO A 112 6.38 0.21 -15.59
C PRO A 112 6.91 1.51 -14.98
N GLU A 113 6.05 2.54 -14.86
CA GLU A 113 6.44 3.84 -14.31
C GLU A 113 6.16 3.98 -12.80
N ASN A 114 5.64 2.93 -12.15
CA ASN A 114 5.35 2.97 -10.72
C ASN A 114 6.58 2.57 -9.91
N GLU A 115 7.22 3.56 -9.24
CA GLU A 115 8.43 3.37 -8.44
C GLU A 115 8.19 2.57 -7.15
N ALA A 116 6.98 2.65 -6.57
CA ALA A 116 6.66 1.94 -5.34
C ALA A 116 6.71 0.41 -5.51
N ILE A 117 6.47 -0.11 -6.71
CA ILE A 117 6.52 -1.56 -6.96
C ILE A 117 7.95 -2.10 -6.76
N PRO A 118 8.98 -1.65 -7.50
CA PRO A 118 10.33 -2.17 -7.31
C PRO A 118 10.89 -1.78 -5.93
N TYR A 119 10.52 -0.65 -5.35
CA TYR A 119 10.91 -0.28 -4.00
C TYR A 119 10.42 -1.32 -2.97
N ASN A 120 9.13 -1.64 -2.97
CA ASN A 120 8.56 -2.64 -2.08
C ASN A 120 9.13 -4.05 -2.32
N LEU A 121 9.39 -4.43 -3.57
CA LEU A 121 10.07 -5.70 -3.89
C LEU A 121 11.47 -5.78 -3.27
N SER A 122 12.19 -4.65 -3.18
CA SER A 122 13.47 -4.57 -2.46
C SER A 122 13.30 -4.84 -0.96
N CYS A 123 12.32 -4.19 -0.31
CA CYS A 123 12.02 -4.43 1.11
C CYS A 123 11.65 -5.90 1.37
N TYR A 124 10.84 -6.51 0.49
CA TYR A 124 10.48 -7.92 0.64
C TYR A 124 11.68 -8.85 0.52
N ALA A 125 12.59 -8.59 -0.44
CA ALA A 125 13.80 -9.37 -0.60
C ALA A 125 14.73 -9.24 0.63
N CYS A 126 14.86 -8.07 1.23
CA CYS A 126 15.57 -7.88 2.50
C CYS A 126 15.00 -8.76 3.61
N GLN A 127 13.67 -8.88 3.70
CA GLN A 127 13.03 -9.64 4.79
C GLN A 127 13.44 -11.13 4.83
N PHE A 128 13.68 -11.75 3.67
CA PHE A 128 14.15 -13.15 3.63
C PHE A 128 15.65 -13.29 3.30
N GLY A 129 16.40 -12.18 3.34
CA GLY A 129 17.86 -12.18 3.30
C GLY A 129 18.49 -12.29 1.91
N ASP A 130 17.73 -12.14 0.82
CA ASP A 130 18.28 -12.09 -0.54
C ASP A 130 18.71 -10.65 -0.88
N LEU A 131 19.89 -10.25 -0.38
CA LEU A 131 20.40 -8.89 -0.55
C LEU A 131 20.78 -8.57 -2.00
N VAL A 132 21.13 -9.58 -2.80
CA VAL A 132 21.40 -9.40 -4.24
C VAL A 132 20.12 -9.04 -4.97
N LEU A 133 19.03 -9.75 -4.68
CA LEU A 133 17.72 -9.46 -5.24
C LEU A 133 17.19 -8.11 -4.73
N ALA A 134 17.44 -7.78 -3.46
CA ALA A 134 17.05 -6.50 -2.87
C ALA A 134 17.70 -5.33 -3.62
N MET A 135 19.03 -5.36 -3.81
CA MET A 135 19.74 -4.35 -4.59
C MET A 135 19.29 -4.28 -6.04
N HIS A 136 19.02 -5.43 -6.68
CA HIS A 136 18.47 -5.45 -8.04
C HIS A 136 17.16 -4.65 -8.14
N TRP A 137 16.23 -4.85 -7.19
CA TRP A 137 14.96 -4.14 -7.19
C TRP A 137 15.11 -2.69 -6.79
N PHE A 138 15.99 -2.35 -5.84
CA PHE A 138 16.28 -0.98 -5.49
C PHE A 138 16.80 -0.17 -6.68
N GLN A 139 17.79 -0.70 -7.42
CA GLN A 139 18.29 -0.09 -8.65
C GLN A 139 17.22 0.04 -9.74
N ALA A 140 16.25 -0.87 -9.77
CA ALA A 140 15.12 -0.74 -10.68
C ALA A 140 14.17 0.40 -10.28
N ALA A 141 14.04 0.70 -8.99
CA ALA A 141 13.30 1.85 -8.49
C ALA A 141 14.04 3.17 -8.80
N GLU A 142 15.35 3.23 -8.59
CA GLU A 142 16.18 4.40 -8.92
C GLU A 142 16.07 4.83 -10.39
N LYS A 143 15.95 3.87 -11.32
CA LYS A 143 15.86 4.15 -12.77
C LYS A 143 14.59 4.87 -13.20
N ILE A 144 13.55 4.86 -12.37
CA ILE A 144 12.23 5.43 -12.69
C ILE A 144 11.81 6.51 -11.70
N SER A 145 12.66 6.85 -10.75
CA SER A 145 12.43 7.92 -9.79
C SER A 145 13.62 8.90 -9.78
N ASP A 146 13.55 9.89 -8.90
CA ASP A 146 14.70 10.75 -8.59
C ASP A 146 15.69 9.95 -7.71
N PRO A 147 16.92 9.63 -8.21
CA PRO A 147 17.85 8.77 -7.48
C PRO A 147 18.30 9.33 -6.14
N GLU A 148 18.50 10.66 -6.02
CA GLU A 148 18.91 11.27 -4.75
C GLU A 148 17.79 11.16 -3.72
N LYS A 149 16.59 11.52 -4.11
CA LYS A 149 15.42 11.48 -3.23
C LYS A 149 15.07 10.07 -2.78
N ILE A 150 15.12 9.08 -3.67
CA ILE A 150 14.78 7.70 -3.30
C ILE A 150 15.83 7.08 -2.37
N ARG A 151 17.13 7.45 -2.53
CA ARG A 151 18.20 7.05 -1.61
C ARG A 151 18.01 7.67 -0.23
N GLU A 152 17.69 8.95 -0.15
CA GLU A 152 17.37 9.60 1.13
C GLU A 152 16.24 8.89 1.88
N VAL A 153 15.16 8.54 1.18
CA VAL A 153 14.04 7.80 1.78
C VAL A 153 14.48 6.41 2.22
N ALA A 154 15.23 5.70 1.37
CA ALA A 154 15.68 4.33 1.66
C ALA A 154 16.64 4.23 2.86
N LEU A 155 17.51 5.22 3.06
CA LEU A 155 18.41 5.27 4.20
C LEU A 155 17.71 5.61 5.54
N LEU A 156 16.42 5.95 5.49
CA LEU A 156 15.57 6.13 6.67
C LEU A 156 14.57 4.97 6.86
N ASP A 157 14.51 4.06 5.90
CA ASP A 157 13.59 2.93 5.90
C ASP A 157 14.24 1.69 6.55
N PRO A 158 13.83 1.29 7.77
CA PRO A 158 14.42 0.14 8.45
C PRO A 158 14.24 -1.18 7.69
N ASP A 159 13.27 -1.29 6.79
CA ASP A 159 13.07 -2.49 5.98
C ASP A 159 14.19 -2.67 4.93
N LEU A 160 14.95 -1.61 4.62
CA LEU A 160 16.13 -1.61 3.74
C LEU A 160 17.47 -1.55 4.49
N GLU A 161 17.47 -1.56 5.83
CA GLU A 161 18.70 -1.54 6.65
C GLU A 161 19.76 -2.56 6.16
N PRO A 162 19.39 -3.79 5.76
CA PRO A 162 20.37 -4.78 5.30
C PRO A 162 21.18 -4.38 4.06
N ILE A 163 20.75 -3.37 3.30
CA ILE A 163 21.44 -2.88 2.08
C ILE A 163 21.86 -1.40 2.15
N TRP A 164 21.78 -0.76 3.31
CA TRP A 164 22.13 0.66 3.44
C TRP A 164 23.58 0.98 3.04
N GLU A 165 24.53 0.09 3.31
CA GLU A 165 25.92 0.29 2.89
C GLU A 165 26.01 0.42 1.37
N GLN A 166 25.34 -0.46 0.63
CA GLN A 166 25.35 -0.46 -0.83
C GLN A 166 24.57 0.74 -1.42
N ILE A 167 23.53 1.23 -0.72
CA ILE A 167 22.78 2.42 -1.15
C ILE A 167 23.61 3.70 -0.97
N SER A 168 24.53 3.70 0.03
CA SER A 168 25.35 4.87 0.38
C SER A 168 26.57 5.06 -0.54
N GLU A 169 26.92 4.04 -1.32
CA GLU A 169 28.02 4.08 -2.33
C GLU A 169 27.54 4.75 -3.63
#